data_a3013323314431a7409eac60b27b1dae
#
_entry.id   a3013323314431a7409eac60b27b1dae
#
_cell.length_a   1.000
_cell.length_b   1.000
_cell.length_c   1.000
_cell.angle_alpha   90.00
_cell.angle_beta   90.00
_cell.angle_gamma   90.00
#
_symmetry.space_group_name_H-M   'P 1'
#
loop_
_entity.id
_entity.type
_entity.pdbx_description
1 polymer ?
#
loop_
_entity_poly.entity_id
_entity_poly.type
_entity_poly.pdbx_seq_one_letter_code
_entity_poly.pdbx_strand_id
1 'polypeptide(L)'
;MSLRILSSPDPGPTLGALREAIAKAIPGADVAVEATSPGHFTIAVASEVFAGKSLVQQQQLVYRAIAPLMAGDAAPVHAIDRLETRVR
;
A
#
# COMPACT_ATOMS: atom_id res chain seq x y z
N MET A 1 -32.28 -11.38 -6.55
CA MET A 1 -31.34 -11.96 -6.14
C MET A 1 -30.13 -11.39 -6.43
N SER A 2 -29.42 -11.36 -5.62
CA SER A 2 -28.25 -10.71 -5.76
C SER A 2 -27.20 -11.49 -6.35
N LEU A 3 -26.54 -10.94 -7.28
CA LEU A 3 -25.49 -11.61 -7.90
C LEU A 3 -24.21 -11.06 -7.57
N ARG A 4 -24.19 -10.09 -6.77
CA ARG A 4 -22.98 -9.52 -6.55
C ARG A 4 -22.08 -10.34 -5.87
N ILE A 5 -22.49 -11.34 -5.38
CA ILE A 5 -21.56 -12.23 -4.74
C ILE A 5 -20.51 -12.68 -5.68
N LEU A 6 -20.75 -12.53 -6.95
CA LEU A 6 -19.76 -12.93 -7.90
C LEU A 6 -18.76 -11.84 -8.16
N SER A 7 -18.93 -10.70 -7.54
CA SER A 7 -18.01 -9.63 -7.75
C SER A 7 -16.74 -9.80 -7.01
N SER A 8 -15.76 -9.02 -7.32
CA SER A 8 -14.51 -8.97 -6.61
C SER A 8 -14.74 -8.50 -5.19
N PRO A 9 -13.91 -8.92 -4.25
CA PRO A 9 -13.97 -8.41 -2.89
C PRO A 9 -13.85 -6.90 -2.88
N ASP A 10 -14.50 -6.28 -1.92
CA ASP A 10 -14.40 -4.84 -1.73
C ASP A 10 -12.97 -4.49 -1.31
N PRO A 11 -12.27 -3.62 -2.02
CA PRO A 11 -10.90 -3.25 -1.66
C PRO A 11 -10.81 -2.28 -0.48
N GLY A 12 -11.94 -1.74 -0.02
CA GLY A 12 -11.94 -0.73 1.04
C GLY A 12 -11.17 -1.08 2.28
N PRO A 13 -11.41 -2.25 2.90
CA PRO A 13 -10.66 -2.64 4.10
C PRO A 13 -9.16 -2.76 3.85
N THR A 14 -8.77 -3.27 2.68
CA THR A 14 -7.36 -3.40 2.34
C THR A 14 -6.71 -2.05 2.08
N LEU A 15 -7.42 -1.12 1.45
CA LEU A 15 -6.92 0.24 1.25
C LEU A 15 -6.65 0.89 2.60
N GLY A 16 -7.56 0.75 3.54
CA GLY A 16 -7.39 1.28 4.89
C GLY A 16 -6.21 0.65 5.62
N ALA A 17 -6.07 -0.68 5.50
CA ALA A 17 -4.97 -1.40 6.14
C ALA A 17 -3.61 -0.97 5.59
N LEU A 18 -3.52 -0.79 4.26
CA LEU A 18 -2.28 -0.31 3.63
C LEU A 18 -1.93 1.09 4.13
N ARG A 19 -2.91 1.97 4.12
CA ARG A 19 -2.70 3.35 4.55
C ARG A 19 -2.25 3.41 6.01
N GLU A 20 -2.91 2.63 6.87
CA GLU A 20 -2.58 2.61 8.28
C GLU A 20 -1.19 2.02 8.54
N ALA A 21 -0.86 0.93 7.87
CA ALA A 21 0.45 0.29 8.03
C ALA A 21 1.58 1.26 7.67
N ILE A 22 1.42 1.99 6.57
CA ILE A 22 2.41 2.96 6.13
C ILE A 22 2.48 4.14 7.10
N ALA A 23 1.34 4.66 7.53
CA ALA A 23 1.30 5.79 8.45
C ALA A 23 1.96 5.46 9.80
N LYS A 24 1.82 4.23 10.27
CA LYS A 24 2.45 3.82 11.50
C LYS A 24 3.96 3.69 11.39
N ALA A 25 4.43 3.21 10.26
CA ALA A 25 5.85 2.95 10.06
C ALA A 25 6.63 4.19 9.62
N ILE A 26 5.97 5.12 8.95
CA ILE A 26 6.62 6.30 8.36
C ILE A 26 5.95 7.55 8.92
N PRO A 27 6.54 8.17 9.94
CA PRO A 27 5.93 9.33 10.60
C PRO A 27 5.65 10.47 9.63
N GLY A 28 4.49 11.07 9.78
CA GLY A 28 4.12 12.23 8.99
C GLY A 28 3.88 11.96 7.52
N ALA A 29 3.71 10.69 7.14
CA ALA A 29 3.54 10.36 5.73
C ALA A 29 2.19 10.79 5.19
N ASP A 30 2.23 11.36 3.98
CA ASP A 30 1.03 11.54 3.16
C ASP A 30 0.95 10.29 2.30
N VAL A 31 -0.15 9.57 2.40
CA VAL A 31 -0.31 8.28 1.75
C VAL A 31 -1.54 8.29 0.85
N ALA A 32 -1.35 7.93 -0.42
CA ALA A 32 -2.45 7.71 -1.35
C ALA A 32 -2.37 6.28 -1.84
N VAL A 33 -3.47 5.56 -1.74
CA VAL A 33 -3.54 4.15 -2.17
C VAL A 33 -4.76 3.98 -3.05
N GLU A 34 -4.58 3.30 -4.19
CA GLU A 34 -5.68 3.00 -5.08
C GLU A 34 -5.64 1.53 -5.48
N ALA A 35 -6.82 0.93 -5.61
CA ALA A 35 -6.95 -0.41 -6.14
C ALA A 35 -7.03 -0.34 -7.66
N THR A 36 -6.19 -1.11 -8.35
CA THR A 36 -6.19 -1.15 -9.81
C THR A 36 -6.97 -2.36 -10.33
N SER A 37 -6.89 -3.48 -9.60
CA SER A 37 -7.67 -4.68 -9.85
C SER A 37 -7.63 -5.50 -8.58
N PRO A 38 -8.39 -6.60 -8.46
CA PRO A 38 -8.39 -7.38 -7.23
C PRO A 38 -6.99 -7.79 -6.80
N GLY A 39 -6.60 -7.38 -5.60
CA GLY A 39 -5.29 -7.69 -5.05
C GLY A 39 -4.14 -6.86 -5.59
N HIS A 40 -4.41 -5.94 -6.52
CA HIS A 40 -3.39 -5.08 -7.13
C HIS A 40 -3.61 -3.62 -6.74
N PHE A 41 -2.56 -2.95 -6.33
CA PHE A 41 -2.67 -1.59 -5.81
C PHE A 41 -1.57 -0.68 -6.35
N THR A 42 -1.83 0.62 -6.34
CA THR A 42 -0.81 1.63 -6.54
C THR A 42 -0.72 2.45 -5.27
N ILE A 43 0.49 2.85 -4.91
CA ILE A 43 0.77 3.56 -3.67
C ILE A 43 1.66 4.77 -3.96
N ALA A 44 1.33 5.89 -3.36
CA ALA A 44 2.19 7.08 -3.40
C ALA A 44 2.38 7.55 -1.95
N VAL A 45 3.63 7.75 -1.55
CA VAL A 45 3.97 8.16 -0.19
C VAL A 45 4.92 9.34 -0.24
N ALA A 46 4.60 10.39 0.49
CA ALA A 46 5.48 11.53 0.67
C ALA A 46 5.79 11.70 2.15
N SER A 47 7.04 11.86 2.51
CA SER A 47 7.43 12.04 3.90
C SER A 47 8.78 12.72 4.02
N GLU A 48 8.95 13.53 5.06
CA GLU A 48 10.24 14.13 5.36
C GLU A 48 11.26 13.07 5.76
N VAL A 49 10.80 11.92 6.24
CA VAL A 49 11.69 10.80 6.60
C VAL A 49 12.51 10.34 5.40
N PHE A 50 12.03 10.58 4.19
CA PHE A 50 12.72 10.17 2.97
C PHE A 50 13.90 11.10 2.59
N ALA A 51 14.06 12.22 3.28
CA ALA A 51 15.16 13.14 2.98
C ALA A 51 16.50 12.43 3.15
N GLY A 52 17.37 12.61 2.19
CA GLY A 52 18.70 12.00 2.21
C GLY A 52 18.74 10.51 1.88
N LYS A 53 17.60 9.90 1.57
CA LYS A 53 17.55 8.48 1.21
C LYS A 53 17.44 8.31 -0.29
N SER A 54 18.07 7.26 -0.81
CA SER A 54 17.94 6.93 -2.23
C SER A 54 16.50 6.46 -2.50
N LEU A 55 16.12 6.43 -3.76
CA LEU A 55 14.80 5.95 -4.15
C LEU A 55 14.59 4.51 -3.66
N VAL A 56 15.61 3.66 -3.81
CA VAL A 56 15.53 2.27 -3.35
C VAL A 56 15.28 2.21 -1.84
N GLN A 57 16.00 3.03 -1.07
CA GLN A 57 15.82 3.06 0.38
C GLN A 57 14.42 3.53 0.77
N GLN A 58 13.91 4.54 0.07
CA GLN A 58 12.56 5.03 0.30
C GLN A 58 11.53 3.92 0.06
N GLN A 59 11.66 3.23 -1.07
CA GLN A 59 10.74 2.16 -1.43
C GLN A 59 10.82 0.98 -0.47
N GLN A 60 12.03 0.65 -0.01
CA GLN A 60 12.21 -0.41 0.98
C GLN A 60 11.47 -0.13 2.28
N LEU A 61 11.43 1.12 2.71
CA LEU A 61 10.68 1.49 3.91
C LEU A 61 9.20 1.21 3.73
N VAL A 62 8.65 1.54 2.58
CA VAL A 62 7.24 1.30 2.31
C VAL A 62 6.96 -0.21 2.25
N TYR A 63 7.79 -0.97 1.51
CA TYR A 63 7.58 -2.40 1.40
C TYR A 63 7.68 -3.11 2.75
N ARG A 64 8.59 -2.69 3.62
CA ARG A 64 8.65 -3.25 4.95
C ARG A 64 7.39 -2.99 5.74
N ALA A 65 6.84 -1.80 5.61
CA ALA A 65 5.63 -1.42 6.33
C ALA A 65 4.45 -2.31 5.94
N ILE A 66 4.35 -2.67 4.67
CA ILE A 66 3.19 -3.42 4.15
C ILE A 66 3.46 -4.92 3.99
N ALA A 67 4.67 -5.38 4.32
CA ALA A 67 5.02 -6.78 4.15
C ALA A 67 4.02 -7.76 4.77
N PRO A 68 3.49 -7.52 5.98
CA PRO A 68 2.51 -8.45 6.54
C PRO A 68 1.24 -8.58 5.72
N LEU A 69 0.89 -7.57 4.93
CA LEU A 69 -0.31 -7.60 4.09
C LEU A 69 -0.08 -8.35 2.78
N MET A 70 1.17 -8.64 2.47
CA MET A 70 1.57 -9.37 1.26
C MET A 70 2.00 -10.80 1.54
N ALA A 71 2.07 -11.20 2.81
CA ALA A 71 2.58 -12.51 3.18
C ALA A 71 1.48 -13.57 3.20
N GLY A 72 1.80 -14.76 2.72
CA GLY A 72 0.89 -15.90 2.78
C GLY A 72 -0.05 -16.00 1.58
N ASP A 73 -0.67 -17.17 1.43
CA ASP A 73 -1.52 -17.45 0.29
C ASP A 73 -2.83 -16.65 0.32
N ALA A 74 -3.27 -16.28 1.51
CA ALA A 74 -4.52 -15.53 1.65
C ALA A 74 -4.28 -14.03 1.82
N ALA A 75 -3.09 -13.56 1.50
CA ALA A 75 -2.76 -12.14 1.66
C ALA A 75 -3.69 -11.26 0.84
N PRO A 76 -4.19 -10.16 1.40
CA PRO A 76 -5.10 -9.28 0.67
C PRO A 76 -4.38 -8.49 -0.43
N VAL A 77 -3.06 -8.32 -0.33
CA VAL A 77 -2.27 -7.60 -1.31
C VAL A 77 -1.42 -8.61 -2.08
N HIS A 78 -1.71 -8.78 -3.37
CA HIS A 78 -0.96 -9.70 -4.22
C HIS A 78 0.21 -8.98 -4.89
N ALA A 79 -0.01 -7.76 -5.31
CA ALA A 79 1.03 -7.00 -6.02
C ALA A 79 0.82 -5.50 -5.86
N ILE A 80 1.94 -4.79 -5.86
CA ILE A 80 1.93 -3.34 -5.94
C ILE A 80 2.36 -3.01 -7.36
N ASP A 81 1.42 -2.56 -8.17
CA ASP A 81 1.68 -2.27 -9.58
C ASP A 81 2.55 -1.03 -9.76
N ARG A 82 2.44 -0.08 -8.86
CA ARG A 82 3.23 1.13 -8.92
C ARG A 82 3.44 1.67 -7.51
N LEU A 83 4.66 2.02 -7.19
CA LEU A 83 5.01 2.67 -5.94
C LEU A 83 5.79 3.93 -6.22
N GLU A 84 5.27 5.05 -5.77
CA GLU A 84 5.97 6.33 -5.85
C GLU A 84 6.30 6.81 -4.46
N THR A 85 7.50 7.27 -4.26
CA THR A 85 7.93 7.87 -2.99
C THR A 85 8.60 9.20 -3.28
N ARG A 86 8.43 10.15 -2.38
CA ARG A 86 9.10 11.44 -2.50
C ARG A 86 9.26 12.11 -1.15
N VAL A 87 10.22 13.00 -1.08
CA VAL A 87 10.42 13.83 0.11
C VAL A 87 9.30 14.88 0.15
N ARG A 88 8.75 15.05 1.30
CA ARG A 88 7.69 16.01 1.51
C ARG A 88 8.24 17.42 1.78
#